data_a476f4e3fe3992a6fffa592ca85a8c52
#
_entry.id   a476f4e3fe3992a6fffa592ca85a8c52
#
_cell.length_a   1.000
_cell.length_b   1.000
_cell.length_c   1.000
_cell.angle_alpha   90.00
_cell.angle_beta   90.00
_cell.angle_gamma   90.00
#
_symmetry.space_group_name_H-M   'P 1'
#
loop_
_entity.id
_entity.type
_entity.pdbx_description
1 polymer ?
#
loop_
_entity_poly.entity_id
_entity_poly.type
_entity_poly.pdbx_seq_one_letter_code
_entity_poly.pdbx_strand_id
1 'polypeptide(L)'
;MPELPEVETTLRGIEPHISSQQIIALTVRQASLRWPVTENIQALVQGQKIHSVSRRAKYLIFKLDCGSILIHLGMSGSLRITATADLWRKHDHIEMQLSNGCALRYHDPRRFGCWLWSANEHSQLANLGPEPLSDNFDGDLLYRRSRNRKLAVKPFIMDSAVVVGVGNIYASEALFRSGIRPDRSAARISRERYQLLAQNIKAILAAAIDQGGTTLRDFVNSDGQPGYFQQSLDVYGRAGEPCTVCSLTLKEIRLGQRSSVFCSGCQR
;
A
#
# COMPACT_ATOMS: atom_id res chain seq x y z
N MET A 1 -2.77 3.57 6.98
CA MET A 1 -3.20 3.26 5.58
C MET A 1 -2.23 2.22 5.06
N PRO A 2 -2.71 1.07 4.60
CA PRO A 2 -1.85 0.08 3.96
C PRO A 2 -1.03 0.71 2.83
N GLU A 3 0.29 0.54 2.90
CA GLU A 3 1.24 0.94 1.86
C GLU A 3 1.66 -0.32 1.08
N LEU A 4 2.68 -0.24 0.24
CA LEU A 4 3.07 -1.38 -0.59
C LEU A 4 3.36 -2.67 0.21
N PRO A 5 4.12 -2.65 1.33
CA PRO A 5 4.41 -3.87 2.08
C PRO A 5 3.15 -4.55 2.65
N GLU A 6 2.19 -3.78 3.17
CA GLU A 6 0.95 -4.32 3.72
C GLU A 6 0.08 -4.95 2.63
N VAL A 7 0.04 -4.35 1.44
CA VAL A 7 -0.72 -4.91 0.30
C VAL A 7 -0.03 -6.17 -0.23
N GLU A 8 1.30 -6.19 -0.31
CA GLU A 8 2.09 -7.36 -0.70
C GLU A 8 1.91 -8.52 0.30
N THR A 9 1.94 -8.23 1.60
CA THR A 9 1.70 -9.23 2.65
C THR A 9 0.27 -9.78 2.56
N THR A 10 -0.71 -8.90 2.31
CA THR A 10 -2.09 -9.35 2.08
C THR A 10 -2.18 -10.27 0.87
N LEU A 11 -1.54 -9.91 -0.25
CA LEU A 11 -1.47 -10.76 -1.44
C LEU A 11 -0.95 -12.15 -1.10
N ARG A 12 0.23 -12.23 -0.49
CA ARG A 12 0.89 -13.50 -0.14
C ARG A 12 0.03 -14.37 0.79
N GLY A 13 -0.71 -13.74 1.71
CA GLY A 13 -1.59 -14.46 2.64
C GLY A 13 -2.86 -15.01 1.97
N ILE A 14 -3.43 -14.32 0.99
CA ILE A 14 -4.68 -14.77 0.35
C ILE A 14 -4.44 -15.64 -0.89
N GLU A 15 -3.35 -15.41 -1.64
CA GLU A 15 -3.07 -16.07 -2.91
C GLU A 15 -3.18 -17.59 -2.87
N PRO A 16 -2.60 -18.32 -1.89
CA PRO A 16 -2.69 -19.78 -1.83
C PRO A 16 -4.11 -20.34 -1.73
N HIS A 17 -5.03 -19.53 -1.20
CA HIS A 17 -6.42 -19.92 -0.98
C HIS A 17 -7.35 -19.60 -2.13
N ILE A 18 -7.00 -18.60 -2.96
CA ILE A 18 -7.91 -18.08 -4.00
C ILE A 18 -7.44 -18.35 -5.43
N SER A 19 -6.13 -18.56 -5.65
CA SER A 19 -5.60 -18.87 -6.97
C SER A 19 -6.15 -20.19 -7.49
N SER A 20 -6.52 -20.19 -8.75
CA SER A 20 -7.14 -21.31 -9.47
C SER A 20 -8.54 -21.72 -8.99
N GLN A 21 -9.13 -21.02 -8.02
CA GLN A 21 -10.49 -21.27 -7.58
C GLN A 21 -11.52 -20.61 -8.50
N GLN A 22 -12.71 -21.22 -8.55
CA GLN A 22 -13.88 -20.64 -9.21
C GLN A 22 -14.67 -19.80 -8.21
N ILE A 23 -15.19 -18.66 -8.65
CA ILE A 23 -16.07 -17.80 -7.85
C ILE A 23 -17.48 -18.40 -7.90
N ILE A 24 -17.94 -18.95 -6.78
CA ILE A 24 -19.28 -19.56 -6.66
C ILE A 24 -20.34 -18.48 -6.49
N ALA A 25 -20.06 -17.50 -5.63
CA ALA A 25 -20.96 -16.38 -5.39
C ALA A 25 -20.17 -15.16 -4.93
N LEU A 26 -20.69 -13.96 -5.23
CA LEU A 26 -20.21 -12.71 -4.66
C LEU A 26 -21.39 -12.01 -3.98
N THR A 27 -21.25 -11.66 -2.70
CA THR A 27 -22.24 -10.92 -1.94
C THR A 27 -21.72 -9.53 -1.63
N VAL A 28 -22.45 -8.49 -2.04
CA VAL A 28 -22.14 -7.09 -1.74
C VAL A 28 -23.17 -6.54 -0.76
N ARG A 29 -22.76 -6.29 0.50
CA ARG A 29 -23.60 -5.68 1.55
C ARG A 29 -23.54 -4.16 1.53
N GLN A 30 -22.39 -3.61 1.07
CA GLN A 30 -22.17 -2.17 0.99
C GLN A 30 -21.49 -1.84 -0.33
N ALA A 31 -22.24 -1.26 -1.26
CA ALA A 31 -21.74 -0.85 -2.56
C ALA A 31 -21.07 0.54 -2.55
N SER A 32 -21.40 1.38 -1.56
CA SER A 32 -20.85 2.74 -1.45
C SER A 32 -19.51 2.73 -0.74
N LEU A 33 -18.44 2.44 -1.47
CA LEU A 33 -17.05 2.62 -1.10
C LEU A 33 -16.51 3.94 -1.67
N ARG A 34 -15.19 4.19 -1.59
CA ARG A 34 -14.56 5.39 -2.19
C ARG A 34 -14.89 5.56 -3.68
N TRP A 35 -14.80 4.47 -4.43
CA TRP A 35 -15.45 4.31 -5.71
C TRP A 35 -16.55 3.27 -5.55
N PRO A 36 -17.75 3.53 -6.06
CA PRO A 36 -18.84 2.55 -5.99
C PRO A 36 -18.39 1.20 -6.52
N VAL A 37 -18.78 0.14 -5.87
CA VAL A 37 -18.58 -1.23 -6.38
C VAL A 37 -19.21 -1.31 -7.76
N THR A 38 -18.54 -1.96 -8.72
CA THR A 38 -19.06 -2.12 -10.08
C THR A 38 -20.48 -2.68 -10.05
N GLU A 39 -21.38 -2.02 -10.76
CA GLU A 39 -22.77 -2.45 -10.85
C GLU A 39 -22.86 -3.87 -11.42
N ASN A 40 -23.76 -4.67 -10.86
CA ASN A 40 -23.97 -6.08 -11.23
C ASN A 40 -22.70 -6.96 -11.17
N ILE A 41 -21.70 -6.57 -10.38
CA ILE A 41 -20.44 -7.33 -10.25
C ILE A 41 -20.68 -8.80 -9.91
N GLN A 42 -21.73 -9.12 -9.15
CA GLN A 42 -22.10 -10.48 -8.79
C GLN A 42 -22.31 -11.34 -10.05
N ALA A 43 -23.15 -10.86 -10.98
CA ALA A 43 -23.42 -11.57 -12.23
C ALA A 43 -22.20 -11.60 -13.16
N LEU A 44 -21.37 -10.56 -13.13
CA LEU A 44 -20.17 -10.45 -13.96
C LEU A 44 -19.08 -11.46 -13.58
N VAL A 45 -18.96 -11.79 -12.29
CA VAL A 45 -17.84 -12.61 -11.79
C VAL A 45 -18.23 -14.03 -11.41
N GLN A 46 -19.52 -14.30 -11.17
CA GLN A 46 -20.00 -15.63 -10.79
C GLN A 46 -19.68 -16.67 -11.87
N GLY A 47 -19.13 -17.80 -11.42
CA GLY A 47 -18.72 -18.89 -12.31
C GLY A 47 -17.34 -18.70 -12.96
N GLN A 48 -16.72 -17.50 -12.89
CA GLN A 48 -15.40 -17.27 -13.44
C GLN A 48 -14.30 -17.86 -12.54
N LYS A 49 -13.22 -18.33 -13.17
CA LYS A 49 -12.02 -18.81 -12.48
C LYS A 49 -11.05 -17.66 -12.22
N ILE A 50 -10.42 -17.66 -11.05
CA ILE A 50 -9.31 -16.76 -10.70
C ILE A 50 -8.01 -17.39 -11.21
N HIS A 51 -7.45 -16.88 -12.30
CA HIS A 51 -6.23 -17.40 -12.89
C HIS A 51 -4.97 -17.01 -12.14
N SER A 52 -4.93 -15.76 -11.69
CA SER A 52 -3.81 -15.23 -10.93
C SER A 52 -4.23 -14.06 -10.05
N VAL A 53 -3.46 -13.85 -9.01
CA VAL A 53 -3.55 -12.67 -8.15
C VAL A 53 -2.21 -11.94 -8.19
N SER A 54 -2.24 -10.64 -8.39
CA SER A 54 -1.05 -9.83 -8.49
C SER A 54 -1.24 -8.49 -7.78
N ARG A 55 -0.13 -7.78 -7.55
CA ARG A 55 -0.14 -6.43 -7.01
C ARG A 55 0.43 -5.44 -8.03
N ARG A 56 -0.22 -4.30 -8.13
CA ARG A 56 0.35 -3.12 -8.78
C ARG A 56 0.18 -1.91 -7.85
N ALA A 57 1.26 -1.27 -7.47
CA ALA A 57 1.23 -0.20 -6.46
C ALA A 57 0.60 -0.68 -5.13
N LYS A 58 -0.51 -0.07 -4.73
CA LYS A 58 -1.30 -0.44 -3.54
C LYS A 58 -2.62 -1.11 -3.92
N TYR A 59 -2.72 -1.64 -5.14
CA TYR A 59 -3.87 -2.37 -5.66
C TYR A 59 -3.57 -3.86 -5.76
N LEU A 60 -4.55 -4.68 -5.44
CA LEU A 60 -4.60 -6.10 -5.76
C LEU A 60 -5.42 -6.28 -7.05
N ILE A 61 -4.96 -7.17 -7.92
CA ILE A 61 -5.59 -7.45 -9.21
C ILE A 61 -5.84 -8.95 -9.28
N PHE A 62 -7.11 -9.35 -9.39
CA PHE A 62 -7.51 -10.73 -9.58
C PHE A 62 -7.87 -10.92 -11.05
N LYS A 63 -7.05 -11.66 -11.78
CA LYS A 63 -7.30 -11.97 -13.20
C LYS A 63 -8.30 -13.10 -13.30
N LEU A 64 -9.39 -12.85 -14.03
CA LEU A 64 -10.49 -13.80 -14.25
C LEU A 64 -10.49 -14.32 -15.69
N ASP A 65 -11.41 -15.25 -16.03
CA ASP A 65 -11.63 -15.71 -17.41
C ASP A 65 -11.93 -14.54 -18.33
N CYS A 66 -12.80 -13.62 -17.88
CA CYS A 66 -13.11 -12.38 -18.57
C CYS A 66 -12.81 -11.20 -17.66
N GLY A 67 -11.80 -10.39 -18.01
CA GLY A 67 -11.47 -9.19 -17.28
C GLY A 67 -10.70 -9.41 -15.96
N SER A 68 -10.87 -8.49 -15.02
CA SER A 68 -10.20 -8.54 -13.73
C SER A 68 -10.96 -7.76 -12.66
N ILE A 69 -10.75 -8.15 -11.39
CA ILE A 69 -11.19 -7.36 -10.23
C ILE A 69 -9.99 -6.58 -9.72
N LEU A 70 -10.17 -5.27 -9.52
CA LEU A 70 -9.23 -4.37 -8.87
C LEU A 70 -9.69 -4.04 -7.46
N ILE A 71 -8.84 -4.30 -6.46
CA ILE A 71 -9.13 -4.04 -5.05
C ILE A 71 -8.10 -3.05 -4.50
N HIS A 72 -8.57 -2.04 -3.76
CA HIS A 72 -7.73 -1.15 -2.95
C HIS A 72 -8.19 -1.20 -1.50
N LEU A 73 -7.27 -1.39 -0.56
CA LEU A 73 -7.60 -1.52 0.85
C LEU A 73 -7.96 -0.19 1.53
N GLY A 74 -7.75 0.94 0.86
CA GLY A 74 -8.06 2.26 1.43
C GLY A 74 -7.17 2.60 2.61
N MET A 75 -7.78 2.95 3.74
CA MET A 75 -7.06 3.30 4.97
C MET A 75 -7.15 2.25 6.08
N SER A 76 -8.22 1.47 6.10
CA SER A 76 -8.56 0.50 7.14
C SER A 76 -9.07 -0.82 6.57
N GLY A 77 -9.02 -0.98 5.25
CA GLY A 77 -9.48 -2.19 4.58
C GLY A 77 -8.53 -3.35 4.81
N SER A 78 -9.09 -4.52 4.95
CA SER A 78 -8.38 -5.80 5.03
C SER A 78 -9.16 -6.89 4.28
N LEU A 79 -8.42 -7.90 3.84
CA LEU A 79 -8.95 -9.12 3.25
C LEU A 79 -8.59 -10.29 4.16
N ARG A 80 -9.53 -11.18 4.39
CA ARG A 80 -9.28 -12.40 5.16
C ARG A 80 -9.99 -13.60 4.54
N ILE A 81 -9.37 -14.76 4.69
CA ILE A 81 -9.97 -16.04 4.37
C ILE A 81 -10.82 -16.49 5.56
N THR A 82 -12.03 -16.95 5.30
CA THR A 82 -12.98 -17.44 6.30
C THR A 82 -13.68 -18.70 5.78
N ALA A 83 -14.34 -19.42 6.66
CA ALA A 83 -15.36 -20.38 6.23
C ALA A 83 -16.62 -19.62 5.79
N THR A 84 -17.36 -20.16 4.82
CA THR A 84 -18.60 -19.55 4.33
C THR A 84 -19.67 -19.45 5.43
N ALA A 85 -19.63 -20.36 6.42
CA ALA A 85 -20.54 -20.38 7.57
C ALA A 85 -20.20 -19.36 8.67
N ASP A 86 -19.02 -18.72 8.61
CA ASP A 86 -18.63 -17.76 9.65
C ASP A 86 -19.57 -16.55 9.67
N LEU A 87 -19.81 -16.03 10.86
CA LEU A 87 -20.64 -14.83 11.02
C LEU A 87 -19.95 -13.60 10.43
N TRP A 88 -20.75 -12.77 9.77
CA TRP A 88 -20.29 -11.49 9.26
C TRP A 88 -20.01 -10.50 10.40
N ARG A 89 -18.87 -9.81 10.32
CA ARG A 89 -18.54 -8.70 11.22
C ARG A 89 -19.23 -7.41 10.76
N LYS A 90 -19.33 -6.43 11.65
CA LYS A 90 -20.02 -5.14 11.43
C LYS A 90 -19.61 -4.42 10.12
N HIS A 91 -18.36 -4.47 9.73
CA HIS A 91 -17.82 -3.75 8.58
C HIS A 91 -17.32 -4.68 7.46
N ASP A 92 -17.81 -5.92 7.45
CA ASP A 92 -17.66 -6.80 6.30
C ASP A 92 -18.61 -6.34 5.21
N HIS A 93 -18.06 -5.89 4.10
CA HIS A 93 -18.83 -5.24 3.04
C HIS A 93 -19.03 -6.13 1.83
N ILE A 94 -18.05 -7.00 1.54
CA ILE A 94 -18.09 -7.90 0.39
C ILE A 94 -17.57 -9.28 0.82
N GLU A 95 -18.22 -10.33 0.32
CA GLU A 95 -17.78 -11.71 0.45
C GLU A 95 -17.75 -12.38 -0.92
N MET A 96 -16.66 -13.03 -1.24
CA MET A 96 -16.47 -13.87 -2.43
C MET A 96 -16.33 -15.32 -1.98
N GLN A 97 -17.32 -16.16 -2.29
CA GLN A 97 -17.30 -17.60 -2.01
C GLN A 97 -16.59 -18.34 -3.14
N LEU A 98 -15.74 -19.29 -2.78
CA LEU A 98 -14.85 -20.00 -3.68
C LEU A 98 -15.19 -21.50 -3.74
N SER A 99 -14.78 -22.15 -4.83
CA SER A 99 -15.04 -23.57 -5.09
C SER A 99 -14.42 -24.54 -4.10
N ASN A 100 -13.41 -24.11 -3.35
CA ASN A 100 -12.79 -24.89 -2.26
C ASN A 100 -13.53 -24.80 -0.92
N GLY A 101 -14.71 -24.15 -0.86
CA GLY A 101 -15.50 -23.99 0.36
C GLY A 101 -15.07 -22.83 1.26
N CYS A 102 -13.99 -22.11 0.91
CA CYS A 102 -13.58 -20.91 1.62
C CYS A 102 -14.32 -19.68 1.08
N ALA A 103 -14.28 -18.59 1.85
CA ALA A 103 -14.72 -17.27 1.41
C ALA A 103 -13.61 -16.24 1.65
N LEU A 104 -13.46 -15.30 0.72
CA LEU A 104 -12.65 -14.10 0.88
C LEU A 104 -13.57 -12.96 1.31
N ARG A 105 -13.32 -12.40 2.50
CA ARG A 105 -14.10 -11.26 3.03
C ARG A 105 -13.31 -9.98 3.01
N TYR A 106 -13.96 -8.92 2.53
CA TYR A 106 -13.47 -7.56 2.57
C TYR A 106 -14.10 -6.79 3.73
N HIS A 107 -13.26 -6.35 4.66
CA HIS A 107 -13.60 -5.57 5.83
C HIS A 107 -13.04 -4.16 5.71
N ASP A 108 -13.85 -3.09 5.80
CA ASP A 108 -13.36 -1.70 5.70
C ASP A 108 -14.24 -0.71 6.50
N PRO A 109 -13.94 -0.48 7.79
CA PRO A 109 -14.72 0.41 8.64
C PRO A 109 -14.88 1.83 8.09
N ARG A 110 -13.90 2.34 7.36
CA ARG A 110 -13.88 3.71 6.83
C ARG A 110 -14.41 3.83 5.40
N ARG A 111 -14.59 2.72 4.69
CA ARG A 111 -15.07 2.66 3.30
C ARG A 111 -14.25 3.47 2.30
N PHE A 112 -12.93 3.54 2.50
CA PHE A 112 -12.00 4.25 1.64
C PHE A 112 -11.30 3.36 0.61
N GLY A 113 -11.67 2.10 0.56
CA GLY A 113 -11.19 1.17 -0.45
C GLY A 113 -12.06 1.12 -1.69
N CYS A 114 -11.81 0.16 -2.55
CA CYS A 114 -12.64 -0.11 -3.72
C CYS A 114 -12.63 -1.60 -4.11
N TRP A 115 -13.68 -1.99 -4.83
CA TRP A 115 -13.85 -3.26 -5.55
C TRP A 115 -14.43 -2.97 -6.93
N LEU A 116 -13.61 -3.03 -7.95
CA LEU A 116 -13.98 -2.66 -9.31
C LEU A 116 -13.74 -3.84 -10.23
N TRP A 117 -14.68 -4.15 -11.10
CA TRP A 117 -14.49 -5.09 -12.19
C TRP A 117 -14.36 -4.34 -13.51
N SER A 118 -13.51 -4.84 -14.41
CA SER A 118 -13.40 -4.34 -15.77
C SER A 118 -13.00 -5.48 -16.72
N ALA A 119 -13.60 -5.50 -17.90
CA ALA A 119 -13.16 -6.38 -18.99
C ALA A 119 -11.81 -5.94 -19.59
N ASN A 120 -11.48 -4.66 -19.44
CA ASN A 120 -10.28 -4.02 -19.96
C ASN A 120 -9.33 -3.63 -18.83
N GLU A 121 -8.30 -2.84 -19.16
CA GLU A 121 -7.41 -2.25 -18.16
C GLU A 121 -8.18 -1.27 -17.26
N HIS A 122 -7.77 -1.22 -15.99
CA HIS A 122 -8.34 -0.30 -15.02
C HIS A 122 -7.71 1.09 -15.17
N SER A 123 -8.51 2.12 -15.37
CA SER A 123 -8.05 3.52 -15.49
C SER A 123 -7.24 3.99 -14.28
N GLN A 124 -7.48 3.42 -13.09
CA GLN A 124 -6.73 3.70 -11.87
C GLN A 124 -5.24 3.33 -11.96
N LEU A 125 -4.87 2.47 -12.90
CA LEU A 125 -3.50 2.00 -13.10
C LEU A 125 -2.74 2.78 -14.19
N ALA A 126 -3.43 3.56 -15.03
CA ALA A 126 -2.87 4.16 -16.25
C ALA A 126 -1.69 5.12 -16.00
N ASN A 127 -1.74 5.92 -14.92
CA ASN A 127 -0.76 6.96 -14.65
C ASN A 127 0.21 6.63 -13.49
N LEU A 128 0.38 5.35 -13.19
CA LEU A 128 1.25 4.90 -12.11
C LEU A 128 2.71 4.88 -12.55
N GLY A 129 3.58 5.44 -11.70
CA GLY A 129 5.03 5.36 -11.84
C GLY A 129 5.57 3.92 -11.68
N PRO A 130 6.89 3.74 -11.70
CA PRO A 130 7.51 2.41 -11.58
C PRO A 130 7.30 1.80 -10.19
N GLU A 131 7.35 0.47 -10.14
CA GLU A 131 7.44 -0.28 -8.89
C GLU A 131 8.80 -0.01 -8.23
N PRO A 132 8.83 0.32 -6.93
CA PRO A 132 10.08 0.71 -6.26
C PRO A 132 11.09 -0.44 -6.15
N LEU A 133 10.65 -1.69 -6.17
CA LEU A 133 11.53 -2.87 -6.09
C LEU A 133 11.98 -3.39 -7.46
N SER A 134 11.54 -2.76 -8.57
CA SER A 134 11.97 -3.13 -9.92
C SER A 134 13.28 -2.42 -10.33
N ASP A 135 13.89 -2.91 -11.41
CA ASP A 135 15.07 -2.28 -12.01
C ASP A 135 14.76 -0.94 -12.68
N ASN A 136 13.49 -0.68 -12.99
CA ASN A 136 13.04 0.58 -13.59
C ASN A 136 12.96 1.75 -12.59
N PHE A 137 13.26 1.52 -11.31
CA PHE A 137 13.30 2.54 -10.27
C PHE A 137 14.74 2.69 -9.74
N ASP A 138 15.29 3.89 -9.88
CA ASP A 138 16.61 4.25 -9.40
C ASP A 138 16.71 5.75 -9.01
N GLY A 139 17.86 6.15 -8.50
CA GLY A 139 18.14 7.54 -8.13
C GLY A 139 18.16 8.49 -9.32
N ASP A 140 18.55 8.03 -10.49
CA ASP A 140 18.58 8.84 -11.71
C ASP A 140 17.17 9.19 -12.20
N LEU A 141 16.25 8.25 -12.08
CA LEU A 141 14.84 8.51 -12.34
C LEU A 141 14.29 9.59 -11.40
N LEU A 142 14.54 9.45 -10.08
CA LEU A 142 14.13 10.45 -9.09
C LEU A 142 14.76 11.81 -9.38
N TYR A 143 16.05 11.83 -9.68
CA TYR A 143 16.76 13.06 -10.03
C TYR A 143 16.14 13.75 -11.25
N ARG A 144 15.94 13.04 -12.36
CA ARG A 144 15.31 13.60 -13.57
C ARG A 144 13.91 14.13 -13.31
N ARG A 145 13.06 13.35 -12.60
CA ARG A 145 11.68 13.75 -12.30
C ARG A 145 11.55 14.90 -11.31
N SER A 146 12.57 15.11 -10.49
CA SER A 146 12.58 16.18 -9.49
C SER A 146 12.95 17.56 -10.08
N ARG A 147 13.58 17.61 -11.26
CA ARG A 147 14.00 18.89 -11.85
C ARG A 147 12.79 19.77 -12.10
N ASN A 148 12.94 21.05 -11.82
CA ASN A 148 11.86 22.04 -11.92
C ASN A 148 10.67 21.83 -10.95
N ARG A 149 10.77 20.94 -9.97
CA ARG A 149 9.75 20.70 -8.94
C ARG A 149 10.05 21.52 -7.69
N LYS A 150 9.21 22.54 -7.41
CA LYS A 150 9.29 23.32 -6.16
C LYS A 150 8.78 22.55 -4.93
N LEU A 151 8.07 21.45 -5.14
CA LEU A 151 7.48 20.61 -4.13
C LEU A 151 8.56 20.06 -3.17
N ALA A 152 8.24 19.92 -1.88
CA ALA A 152 9.10 19.25 -0.93
C ALA A 152 9.32 17.76 -1.30
N VAL A 153 10.49 17.22 -0.94
CA VAL A 153 10.91 15.87 -1.36
C VAL A 153 9.98 14.79 -0.83
N LYS A 154 9.44 14.93 0.39
CA LYS A 154 8.54 13.92 0.94
C LYS A 154 7.26 13.76 0.11
N PRO A 155 6.43 14.80 -0.11
CA PRO A 155 5.27 14.65 -1.00
C PRO A 155 5.67 14.31 -2.44
N PHE A 156 6.86 14.67 -2.92
CA PHE A 156 7.35 14.28 -4.24
C PHE A 156 7.52 12.75 -4.37
N ILE A 157 8.17 12.09 -3.41
CA ILE A 157 8.34 10.61 -3.45
C ILE A 157 7.07 9.85 -3.04
N MET A 158 6.08 10.53 -2.47
CA MET A 158 4.76 9.96 -2.17
C MET A 158 3.78 10.08 -3.36
N ASP A 159 4.13 10.82 -4.39
CA ASP A 159 3.34 10.91 -5.62
C ASP A 159 3.45 9.59 -6.40
N SER A 160 2.30 8.92 -6.56
CA SER A 160 2.24 7.63 -7.28
C SER A 160 2.64 7.72 -8.74
N ALA A 161 2.66 8.90 -9.35
CA ALA A 161 3.20 9.11 -10.69
C ALA A 161 4.74 9.13 -10.69
N VAL A 162 5.39 9.43 -9.57
CA VAL A 162 6.85 9.43 -9.42
C VAL A 162 7.37 8.04 -9.09
N VAL A 163 6.85 7.44 -8.05
CA VAL A 163 7.10 6.05 -7.63
C VAL A 163 5.90 5.54 -6.89
N VAL A 164 5.50 4.30 -7.15
CA VAL A 164 4.32 3.74 -6.50
C VAL A 164 4.65 3.15 -5.13
N GLY A 165 3.63 2.95 -4.31
CA GLY A 165 3.71 2.17 -3.09
C GLY A 165 4.30 2.87 -1.87
N VAL A 166 5.12 3.90 -2.05
CA VAL A 166 5.71 4.69 -0.96
C VAL A 166 4.65 5.61 -0.37
N GLY A 167 4.36 5.44 0.90
CA GLY A 167 3.39 6.29 1.61
C GLY A 167 4.06 7.06 2.75
N ASN A 168 3.25 7.47 3.74
CA ASN A 168 3.70 8.36 4.80
C ASN A 168 4.75 7.75 5.73
N ILE A 169 4.64 6.44 5.99
CA ILE A 169 5.55 5.70 6.86
C ILE A 169 6.90 5.59 6.17
N TYR A 170 6.92 4.89 5.04
CA TYR A 170 8.16 4.52 4.36
C TYR A 170 8.86 5.71 3.72
N ALA A 171 8.13 6.78 3.34
CA ALA A 171 8.75 8.05 2.94
C ALA A 171 9.52 8.72 4.09
N SER A 172 8.96 8.75 5.31
CA SER A 172 9.65 9.31 6.48
C SER A 172 10.91 8.54 6.82
N GLU A 173 10.81 7.21 6.88
CA GLU A 173 11.92 6.33 7.20
C GLU A 173 13.04 6.38 6.15
N ALA A 174 12.69 6.36 4.86
CA ALA A 174 13.68 6.44 3.78
C ALA A 174 14.41 7.79 3.77
N LEU A 175 13.71 8.89 4.01
CA LEU A 175 14.31 10.21 4.12
C LEU A 175 15.21 10.33 5.34
N PHE A 176 14.85 9.76 6.49
CA PHE A 176 15.68 9.72 7.67
C PHE A 176 17.00 8.96 7.40
N ARG A 177 16.92 7.74 6.88
CA ARG A 177 18.10 6.93 6.55
C ARG A 177 18.98 7.56 5.46
N SER A 178 18.41 8.41 4.61
CA SER A 178 19.15 9.17 3.59
C SER A 178 19.70 10.51 4.07
N GLY A 179 19.44 10.87 5.33
CA GLY A 179 19.85 12.16 5.89
C GLY A 179 19.17 13.37 5.23
N ILE A 180 18.01 13.21 4.60
CA ILE A 180 17.33 14.26 3.85
C ILE A 180 16.14 14.79 4.64
N ARG A 181 16.09 16.11 4.87
CA ARG A 181 14.92 16.73 5.50
C ARG A 181 13.67 16.59 4.60
N PRO A 182 12.50 16.25 5.18
CA PRO A 182 11.29 15.99 4.41
C PRO A 182 10.74 17.23 3.68
N ASP A 183 11.03 18.44 4.18
CA ASP A 183 10.61 19.73 3.64
C ASP A 183 11.57 20.32 2.60
N ARG A 184 12.72 19.67 2.36
CA ARG A 184 13.67 20.15 1.36
C ARG A 184 13.05 20.08 -0.03
N SER A 185 13.25 21.14 -0.84
CA SER A 185 12.77 21.16 -2.23
C SER A 185 13.36 19.99 -3.02
N ALA A 186 12.52 19.21 -3.70
CA ALA A 186 12.94 18.09 -4.52
C ALA A 186 13.99 18.47 -5.56
N ALA A 187 13.85 19.66 -6.20
CA ALA A 187 14.81 20.14 -7.19
C ALA A 187 16.21 20.46 -6.61
N ARG A 188 16.33 20.64 -5.29
CA ARG A 188 17.61 21.00 -4.63
C ARG A 188 18.39 19.80 -4.09
N ILE A 189 17.94 18.59 -4.34
CA ILE A 189 18.63 17.36 -3.93
C ILE A 189 19.56 16.92 -5.06
N SER A 190 20.82 16.59 -4.70
CA SER A 190 21.81 16.15 -5.66
C SER A 190 21.52 14.74 -6.20
N ARG A 191 22.16 14.38 -7.30
CA ARG A 191 22.01 13.07 -7.94
C ARG A 191 22.44 11.93 -7.00
N GLU A 192 23.56 12.11 -6.32
CA GLU A 192 24.12 11.13 -5.36
C GLU A 192 23.16 10.90 -4.17
N ARG A 193 22.55 11.97 -3.65
CA ARG A 193 21.56 11.84 -2.58
C ARG A 193 20.28 11.17 -3.04
N TYR A 194 19.88 11.34 -4.29
CA TYR A 194 18.76 10.58 -4.86
C TYR A 194 19.12 9.11 -5.09
N GLN A 195 20.37 8.78 -5.44
CA GLN A 195 20.83 7.39 -5.52
C GLN A 195 20.72 6.71 -4.16
N LEU A 196 21.22 7.35 -3.10
CA LEU A 196 21.10 6.85 -1.72
C LEU A 196 19.63 6.73 -1.29
N LEU A 197 18.78 7.71 -1.61
CA LEU A 197 17.35 7.68 -1.29
C LEU A 197 16.64 6.51 -1.99
N ALA A 198 16.89 6.27 -3.25
CA ALA A 198 16.30 5.15 -3.99
C ALA A 198 16.72 3.80 -3.40
N GLN A 199 18.00 3.64 -3.02
CA GLN A 199 18.50 2.45 -2.34
C GLN A 199 17.80 2.23 -0.99
N ASN A 200 17.66 3.28 -0.18
CA ASN A 200 16.97 3.20 1.12
C ASN A 200 15.48 2.91 0.97
N ILE A 201 14.80 3.46 -0.04
CA ILE A 201 13.41 3.11 -0.35
C ILE A 201 13.30 1.61 -0.64
N LYS A 202 14.13 1.07 -1.53
CA LYS A 202 14.15 -0.38 -1.84
C LYS A 202 14.40 -1.23 -0.60
N ALA A 203 15.45 -0.90 0.16
CA ALA A 203 15.84 -1.68 1.34
C ALA A 203 14.75 -1.70 2.42
N ILE A 204 14.15 -0.55 2.72
CA ILE A 204 13.10 -0.45 3.75
C ILE A 204 11.84 -1.20 3.33
N LEU A 205 11.41 -1.05 2.06
CA LEU A 205 10.22 -1.74 1.58
C LEU A 205 10.41 -3.27 1.54
N ALA A 206 11.58 -3.75 1.11
CA ALA A 206 11.91 -5.17 1.13
C ALA A 206 11.91 -5.73 2.56
N ALA A 207 12.59 -5.07 3.49
CA ALA A 207 12.61 -5.48 4.89
C ALA A 207 11.22 -5.46 5.53
N ALA A 208 10.38 -4.48 5.19
CA ALA A 208 9.01 -4.42 5.68
C ALA A 208 8.15 -5.57 5.13
N ILE A 209 8.31 -5.96 3.87
CA ILE A 209 7.63 -7.12 3.29
C ILE A 209 8.04 -8.40 4.01
N ASP A 210 9.35 -8.61 4.22
CA ASP A 210 9.89 -9.80 4.87
C ASP A 210 9.40 -9.94 6.33
N GLN A 211 9.11 -8.83 7.00
CA GLN A 211 8.57 -8.80 8.36
C GLN A 211 7.03 -8.78 8.43
N GLY A 212 6.35 -8.98 7.30
CA GLY A 212 4.88 -9.03 7.27
C GLY A 212 4.19 -7.66 7.36
N GLY A 213 4.90 -6.58 7.03
CA GLY A 213 4.37 -5.21 7.05
C GLY A 213 4.37 -4.56 8.43
N THR A 214 3.89 -3.31 8.50
CA THR A 214 3.75 -2.52 9.73
C THR A 214 2.36 -2.72 10.31
N THR A 215 2.26 -3.05 11.61
CA THR A 215 0.97 -2.99 12.31
C THR A 215 0.53 -1.53 12.44
N LEU A 216 -0.44 -1.14 11.66
CA LEU A 216 -1.23 0.05 11.92
C LEU A 216 -2.41 -0.35 12.80
N ARG A 217 -2.92 0.56 13.64
CA ARG A 217 -4.05 0.31 14.57
C ARG A 217 -5.24 -0.39 13.91
N ASP A 218 -5.39 -0.23 12.61
CA ASP A 218 -6.55 -0.70 11.83
C ASP A 218 -6.19 -1.77 10.79
N PHE A 219 -4.94 -2.26 10.74
CA PHE A 219 -4.52 -3.26 9.74
C PHE A 219 -3.99 -4.52 10.44
N VAL A 220 -4.57 -5.64 10.06
CA VAL A 220 -4.09 -6.99 10.36
C VAL A 220 -3.93 -7.75 9.05
N ASN A 221 -3.00 -8.69 8.97
CA ASN A 221 -2.81 -9.53 7.80
C ASN A 221 -4.03 -10.45 7.57
N SER A 222 -4.00 -11.26 6.51
CA SER A 222 -5.07 -12.23 6.19
C SER A 222 -5.39 -13.21 7.31
N ASP A 223 -4.42 -13.51 8.19
CA ASP A 223 -4.56 -14.43 9.34
C ASP A 223 -5.00 -13.71 10.61
N GLY A 224 -5.27 -12.40 10.54
CA GLY A 224 -5.66 -11.59 11.69
C GLY A 224 -4.49 -11.22 12.62
N GLN A 225 -3.23 -11.48 12.20
CA GLN A 225 -2.04 -11.17 12.99
C GLN A 225 -1.50 -9.78 12.68
N PRO A 226 -0.98 -9.05 13.68
CA PRO A 226 -0.31 -7.79 13.47
C PRO A 226 1.03 -7.98 12.75
N GLY A 227 1.41 -7.03 11.88
CA GLY A 227 2.76 -6.98 11.31
C GLY A 227 3.80 -6.51 12.34
N TYR A 228 5.03 -6.96 12.22
CA TYR A 228 6.08 -6.69 13.23
C TYR A 228 7.01 -5.52 12.88
N PHE A 229 6.93 -4.96 11.68
CA PHE A 229 7.86 -3.91 11.23
C PHE A 229 7.78 -2.60 12.04
N GLN A 230 6.68 -2.34 12.74
CA GLN A 230 6.52 -1.15 13.58
C GLN A 230 7.61 -1.00 14.64
N GLN A 231 8.18 -2.10 15.13
CA GLN A 231 9.24 -2.09 16.14
C GLN A 231 10.58 -1.55 15.61
N SER A 232 10.73 -1.41 14.30
CA SER A 232 11.95 -0.97 13.62
C SER A 232 11.88 0.45 13.06
N LEU A 233 10.85 1.25 13.43
CA LEU A 233 10.68 2.60 12.90
C LEU A 233 11.59 3.60 13.64
N ASP A 234 12.37 4.35 12.85
CA ASP A 234 13.34 5.32 13.36
C ASP A 234 12.70 6.68 13.73
N VAL A 235 11.73 7.14 12.92
CA VAL A 235 11.12 8.47 13.08
C VAL A 235 9.60 8.49 13.02
N TYR A 236 8.95 7.61 12.23
CA TYR A 236 7.51 7.67 12.05
C TYR A 236 6.75 7.37 13.35
N GLY A 237 5.87 8.31 13.76
CA GLY A 237 5.07 8.20 14.98
C GLY A 237 5.82 8.56 16.27
N ARG A 238 7.09 8.97 16.18
CA ARG A 238 8.00 9.20 17.31
C ARG A 238 8.29 10.68 17.58
N ALA A 239 7.36 11.58 17.23
CA ALA A 239 7.50 13.00 17.48
C ALA A 239 7.71 13.28 18.99
N GLY A 240 8.72 14.08 19.34
CA GLY A 240 9.07 14.39 20.72
C GLY A 240 9.97 13.36 21.41
N GLU A 241 10.20 12.19 20.80
CA GLU A 241 11.11 11.17 21.31
C GLU A 241 12.58 11.46 20.92
N PRO A 242 13.57 10.85 21.60
CA PRO A 242 14.96 10.95 21.20
C PRO A 242 15.22 10.22 19.87
N CYS A 243 16.06 10.82 19.01
CA CYS A 243 16.56 10.20 17.80
C CYS A 243 17.42 8.97 18.12
N THR A 244 17.21 7.87 17.40
CA THR A 244 17.96 6.60 17.58
C THR A 244 19.45 6.73 17.27
N VAL A 245 19.86 7.76 16.50
CA VAL A 245 21.26 7.96 16.07
C VAL A 245 22.00 9.01 16.89
N CYS A 246 21.38 10.18 17.17
CA CYS A 246 22.08 11.31 17.79
C CYS A 246 21.42 11.81 19.09
N SER A 247 20.36 11.16 19.55
CA SER A 247 19.60 11.49 20.76
C SER A 247 18.92 12.86 20.80
N LEU A 248 19.03 13.69 19.76
CA LEU A 248 18.26 14.93 19.65
C LEU A 248 16.76 14.62 19.55
N THR A 249 15.95 15.47 20.15
CA THR A 249 14.48 15.35 20.10
C THR A 249 13.99 15.44 18.66
N LEU A 250 13.23 14.43 18.24
CA LEU A 250 12.61 14.39 16.93
C LEU A 250 11.53 15.47 16.79
N LYS A 251 11.59 16.20 15.70
CA LYS A 251 10.67 17.30 15.37
C LYS A 251 9.59 16.82 14.42
N GLU A 252 8.42 17.46 14.52
CA GLU A 252 7.29 17.22 13.61
C GLU A 252 6.96 18.49 12.84
N ILE A 253 6.68 18.32 11.54
CA ILE A 253 6.12 19.35 10.66
C ILE A 253 4.96 18.77 9.86
N ARG A 254 4.11 19.64 9.31
CA ARG A 254 3.01 19.24 8.42
C ARG A 254 3.36 19.53 6.97
N LEU A 255 3.35 18.49 6.12
CA LEU A 255 3.57 18.60 4.67
C LEU A 255 2.41 17.93 3.94
N GLY A 256 1.69 18.68 3.09
CA GLY A 256 0.55 18.14 2.34
C GLY A 256 -0.51 17.49 3.26
N GLN A 257 -0.84 18.13 4.39
CA GLN A 257 -1.77 17.65 5.44
C GLN A 257 -1.32 16.36 6.16
N ARG A 258 -0.06 15.94 6.01
CA ARG A 258 0.48 14.74 6.65
C ARG A 258 1.56 15.10 7.66
N SER A 259 1.53 14.44 8.81
CA SER A 259 2.62 14.47 9.79
C SER A 259 3.92 13.98 9.16
N SER A 260 5.00 14.70 9.41
CA SER A 260 6.34 14.39 8.94
C SER A 260 7.32 14.58 10.09
N VAL A 261 7.73 13.48 10.70
CA VAL A 261 8.70 13.46 11.80
C VAL A 261 10.11 13.34 11.23
N PHE A 262 11.06 14.09 11.80
CA PHE A 262 12.45 14.11 11.35
C PHE A 262 13.41 14.52 12.47
N CYS A 263 14.70 14.20 12.31
CA CYS A 263 15.77 14.64 13.17
C CYS A 263 16.51 15.84 12.56
N SER A 264 16.53 16.98 13.26
CA SER A 264 17.24 18.18 12.78
C SER A 264 18.77 18.08 12.81
N GLY A 265 19.34 17.11 13.50
CA GLY A 265 20.77 16.83 13.51
C GLY A 265 21.21 15.89 12.39
N CYS A 266 20.43 14.84 12.13
CA CYS A 266 20.78 13.82 11.14
C CYS A 266 20.32 14.17 9.71
N GLN A 267 19.27 15.00 9.55
CA GLN A 267 18.67 15.32 8.24
C GLN A 267 18.90 16.79 7.86
N ARG A 268 19.41 17.02 6.65
CA ARG A 268 19.77 18.35 6.12
C ARG A 268 19.17 18.58 4.73
#